data_384aeadb0a9bfbd5e84421edf8d7ec2e
#
_entry.id   384aeadb0a9bfbd5e84421edf8d7ec2e
#
_cell.length_a   1.000
_cell.length_b   1.000
_cell.length_c   1.000
_cell.angle_alpha   90.00
_cell.angle_beta   90.00
_cell.angle_gamma   90.00
#
_symmetry.space_group_name_H-M   'P 1'
#
loop_
_entity.id
_entity.type
_entity.pdbx_description
1 polymer ?
#
loop_
_entity_poly.entity_id
_entity_poly.type
_entity_poly.pdbx_seq_one_letter_code
_entity_poly.pdbx_strand_id
1 'polypeptide(L)'
;MEYKDKVAVVTGGAHGIGRCIAEEFRKRGASVEVIDMREGEHFVGDISKKEVVEIFAKEIIGKYGKVDYIVNNALPLMKGLDECTWEDFQYALTVGVTAPFYLVKLLAPHLAEGASIVNISSSRDRMSQPQTESYTAAKGGIAALTHALAVTLRSKARVNSISPGWIDTDYKEYDGPDAVQQPAGRVGNPMDIANMVLFLCSDKAGFITGENICIDGGMTRQMIYHGDHGWTLKDL
;
A
#
# COMPACT_ATOMS: atom_id res chain seq x y z
N MET A 1 4.87 24.35 -6.05
CA MET A 1 4.55 22.92 -6.15
C MET A 1 4.32 22.41 -4.73
N GLU A 2 3.26 21.65 -4.51
CA GLU A 2 2.77 21.27 -3.17
C GLU A 2 3.78 20.45 -2.35
N TYR A 3 4.61 19.63 -3.03
CA TYR A 3 5.63 18.78 -2.39
C TYR A 3 7.07 19.19 -2.74
N LYS A 4 7.29 20.44 -3.10
CA LYS A 4 8.65 20.94 -3.36
C LYS A 4 9.54 20.75 -2.13
N ASP A 5 10.77 20.31 -2.36
CA ASP A 5 11.80 20.05 -1.34
C ASP A 5 11.44 18.91 -0.34
N LYS A 6 10.40 18.10 -0.66
CA LYS A 6 10.00 16.90 0.07
C LYS A 6 10.65 15.64 -0.51
N VAL A 7 10.94 14.69 0.36
CA VAL A 7 11.50 13.38 0.00
C VAL A 7 10.47 12.29 0.28
N ALA A 8 10.07 11.57 -0.76
CA ALA A 8 9.15 10.44 -0.69
C ALA A 8 9.87 9.13 -1.02
N VAL A 9 9.59 8.09 -0.25
CA VAL A 9 10.09 6.73 -0.45
C VAL A 9 8.90 5.84 -0.78
N VAL A 10 8.97 5.08 -1.89
CA VAL A 10 7.87 4.21 -2.36
C VAL A 10 8.40 2.81 -2.63
N THR A 11 7.87 1.81 -1.93
CA THR A 11 8.18 0.40 -2.24
C THR A 11 7.21 -0.17 -3.27
N GLY A 12 7.71 -1.00 -4.22
CA GLY A 12 6.89 -1.53 -5.30
C GLY A 12 6.43 -0.43 -6.28
N GLY A 13 7.31 0.53 -6.56
CA GLY A 13 6.97 1.74 -7.31
C GLY A 13 7.22 1.68 -8.81
N ALA A 14 7.62 0.54 -9.38
CA ALA A 14 7.86 0.39 -10.81
C ALA A 14 6.59 0.16 -11.63
N HIS A 15 5.48 -0.24 -10.99
CA HIS A 15 4.24 -0.58 -11.68
C HIS A 15 2.99 -0.21 -10.87
N GLY A 16 1.84 -0.15 -11.56
CA GLY A 16 0.51 -0.07 -10.94
C GLY A 16 0.33 1.11 -10.00
N ILE A 17 -0.22 0.85 -8.83
CA ILE A 17 -0.52 1.86 -7.80
C ILE A 17 0.77 2.58 -7.36
N GLY A 18 1.83 1.84 -7.07
CA GLY A 18 3.09 2.42 -6.60
C GLY A 18 3.73 3.36 -7.62
N ARG A 19 3.71 2.99 -8.91
CA ARG A 19 4.20 3.87 -9.99
C ARG A 19 3.38 5.15 -10.07
N CYS A 20 2.06 5.04 -10.06
CA CYS A 20 1.18 6.20 -10.09
C CYS A 20 1.46 7.16 -8.93
N ILE A 21 1.62 6.62 -7.70
CA ILE A 21 1.98 7.41 -6.51
C ILE A 21 3.32 8.12 -6.70
N ALA A 22 4.35 7.39 -7.15
CA ALA A 22 5.69 7.95 -7.35
C ALA A 22 5.69 9.06 -8.41
N GLU A 23 5.00 8.86 -9.53
CA GLU A 23 4.86 9.86 -10.59
C GLU A 23 4.12 11.11 -10.11
N GLU A 24 3.04 10.94 -9.35
CA GLU A 24 2.26 12.07 -8.83
C GLU A 24 3.03 12.91 -7.80
N PHE A 25 3.85 12.29 -6.95
CA PHE A 25 4.77 13.04 -6.09
C PHE A 25 5.80 13.82 -6.91
N ARG A 26 6.42 13.18 -7.94
CA ARG A 26 7.39 13.86 -8.82
C ARG A 26 6.78 15.04 -9.56
N LYS A 27 5.59 14.87 -10.14
CA LYS A 27 4.85 15.95 -10.82
C LYS A 27 4.58 17.16 -9.91
N ARG A 28 4.45 16.91 -8.60
CA ARG A 28 4.22 17.96 -7.58
C ARG A 28 5.50 18.48 -6.93
N GLY A 29 6.66 18.03 -7.40
CA GLY A 29 7.98 18.59 -7.04
C GLY A 29 8.72 17.85 -5.94
N ALA A 30 8.26 16.67 -5.50
CA ALA A 30 9.02 15.85 -4.55
C ALA A 30 10.20 15.14 -5.23
N SER A 31 11.27 14.93 -4.46
CA SER A 31 12.27 13.90 -4.76
C SER A 31 11.69 12.55 -4.36
N VAL A 32 11.74 11.56 -5.28
CA VAL A 32 11.10 10.25 -5.03
C VAL A 32 12.10 9.13 -5.25
N GLU A 33 12.35 8.37 -4.20
CA GLU A 33 13.13 7.15 -4.25
C GLU A 33 12.20 5.93 -4.29
N VAL A 34 12.46 5.04 -5.24
CA VAL A 34 11.67 3.83 -5.46
C VAL A 34 12.56 2.61 -5.27
N ILE A 35 12.05 1.59 -4.60
CA ILE A 35 12.61 0.23 -4.63
C ILE A 35 11.59 -0.73 -5.24
N ASP A 36 12.02 -1.52 -6.20
CA ASP A 36 11.22 -2.56 -6.85
C ASP A 36 12.11 -3.72 -7.29
N MET A 37 11.54 -4.90 -7.49
CA MET A 37 12.26 -6.07 -8.03
C MET A 37 12.42 -6.00 -9.55
N ARG A 38 11.59 -5.22 -10.23
CA ARG A 38 11.64 -5.05 -11.69
C ARG A 38 12.83 -4.18 -12.07
N GLU A 39 13.39 -4.43 -13.24
CA GLU A 39 14.42 -3.57 -13.82
C GLU A 39 13.88 -2.18 -14.15
N GLY A 40 14.70 -1.13 -13.97
CA GLY A 40 14.33 0.26 -14.24
C GLY A 40 15.30 1.27 -13.65
N GLU A 41 15.02 2.55 -13.86
CA GLU A 41 15.80 3.68 -13.33
C GLU A 41 15.44 3.98 -11.87
N HIS A 42 15.53 2.96 -11.01
CA HIS A 42 15.26 3.03 -9.58
C HIS A 42 16.14 2.00 -8.87
N PHE A 43 16.09 1.94 -7.55
CA PHE A 43 16.80 0.90 -6.80
C PHE A 43 16.14 -0.46 -7.07
N VAL A 44 16.87 -1.35 -7.77
CA VAL A 44 16.40 -2.71 -8.07
C VAL A 44 16.77 -3.62 -6.91
N GLY A 45 15.76 -4.20 -6.25
CA GLY A 45 15.99 -5.08 -5.10
C GLY A 45 14.73 -5.71 -4.52
N ASP A 46 14.92 -6.87 -3.92
CA ASP A 46 13.89 -7.62 -3.20
C ASP A 46 13.84 -7.19 -1.73
N ILE A 47 12.77 -6.53 -1.33
CA ILE A 47 12.58 -6.06 0.05
C ILE A 47 12.40 -7.19 1.06
N SER A 48 12.22 -8.44 0.63
CA SER A 48 12.24 -9.59 1.54
C SER A 48 13.63 -9.85 2.12
N LYS A 49 14.67 -9.27 1.52
CA LYS A 49 16.05 -9.40 1.94
C LYS A 49 16.44 -8.22 2.83
N LYS A 50 16.75 -8.52 4.08
CA LYS A 50 17.12 -7.51 5.10
C LYS A 50 18.22 -6.57 4.62
N GLU A 51 19.26 -7.14 4.02
CA GLU A 51 20.45 -6.41 3.56
C GLU A 51 20.08 -5.42 2.44
N VAL A 52 19.13 -5.78 1.57
CA VAL A 52 18.63 -4.91 0.50
C VAL A 52 17.92 -3.70 1.09
N VAL A 53 17.07 -3.89 2.10
CA VAL A 53 16.38 -2.79 2.78
C VAL A 53 17.36 -1.88 3.50
N GLU A 54 18.43 -2.45 4.12
CA GLU A 54 19.47 -1.68 4.80
C GLU A 54 20.28 -0.82 3.82
N ILE A 55 20.68 -1.37 2.67
CA ILE A 55 21.40 -0.63 1.63
C ILE A 55 20.53 0.50 1.09
N PHE A 56 19.30 0.22 0.73
CA PHE A 56 18.34 1.20 0.23
C PHE A 56 18.11 2.36 1.22
N ALA A 57 17.86 2.04 2.48
CA ALA A 57 17.70 3.06 3.53
C ALA A 57 18.97 3.91 3.70
N LYS A 58 20.15 3.29 3.68
CA LYS A 58 21.44 4.00 3.79
C LYS A 58 21.68 4.96 2.63
N GLU A 59 21.34 4.56 1.39
CA GLU A 59 21.46 5.44 0.22
C GLU A 59 20.54 6.66 0.34
N ILE A 60 19.28 6.47 0.77
CA ILE A 60 18.33 7.59 0.99
C ILE A 60 18.88 8.55 2.05
N ILE A 61 19.32 8.02 3.20
CA ILE A 61 19.85 8.83 4.28
C ILE A 61 21.10 9.60 3.82
N GLY A 62 22.01 8.94 3.11
CA GLY A 62 23.22 9.56 2.58
C GLY A 62 22.95 10.66 1.56
N LYS A 63 21.89 10.50 0.75
CA LYS A 63 21.54 11.44 -0.31
C LYS A 63 20.75 12.65 0.19
N TYR A 64 19.83 12.46 1.14
CA TYR A 64 18.88 13.49 1.54
C TYR A 64 18.98 13.92 3.01
N GLY A 65 19.52 13.07 3.89
CA GLY A 65 19.58 13.31 5.33
C GLY A 65 18.22 13.26 6.04
N LYS A 66 17.11 13.32 5.29
CA LYS A 66 15.73 13.33 5.81
C LYS A 66 14.79 12.55 4.91
N VAL A 67 13.62 12.16 5.47
CA VAL A 67 12.49 11.59 4.72
C VAL A 67 11.20 12.24 5.19
N ASP A 68 10.40 12.75 4.27
CA ASP A 68 9.10 13.35 4.57
C ASP A 68 7.96 12.32 4.45
N TYR A 69 8.03 11.42 3.46
CA TYR A 69 6.97 10.46 3.21
C TYR A 69 7.51 9.05 2.96
N ILE A 70 6.83 8.05 3.53
CA ILE A 70 7.09 6.63 3.25
C ILE A 70 5.78 5.99 2.79
N VAL A 71 5.79 5.36 1.62
CA VAL A 71 4.66 4.59 1.09
C VAL A 71 5.06 3.14 0.95
N ASN A 72 4.57 2.31 1.85
CA ASN A 72 4.76 0.86 1.81
C ASN A 72 3.69 0.25 0.90
N ASN A 73 4.05 0.04 -0.38
CA ASN A 73 3.11 -0.44 -1.40
C ASN A 73 3.49 -1.80 -1.99
N ALA A 74 4.71 -2.30 -1.79
CA ALA A 74 5.13 -3.57 -2.37
C ALA A 74 4.12 -4.69 -2.10
N LEU A 75 3.80 -5.46 -3.15
CA LEU A 75 2.75 -6.46 -3.14
C LEU A 75 3.26 -7.77 -2.54
N PRO A 76 2.66 -8.30 -1.47
CA PRO A 76 2.98 -9.63 -0.95
C PRO A 76 2.45 -10.74 -1.85
N LEU A 77 3.04 -11.92 -1.73
CA LEU A 77 2.59 -13.13 -2.42
C LEU A 77 1.16 -13.50 -2.01
N MET A 78 0.36 -13.95 -2.97
CA MET A 78 -0.99 -14.44 -2.74
C MET A 78 -1.08 -15.91 -3.13
N LYS A 79 -1.06 -16.77 -2.12
CA LYS A 79 -1.31 -18.21 -2.22
C LYS A 79 -2.19 -18.67 -1.06
N GLY A 80 -3.00 -19.69 -1.31
CA GLY A 80 -3.93 -20.22 -0.36
C GLY A 80 -3.54 -21.58 0.21
N LEU A 81 -4.43 -22.16 0.99
CA LEU A 81 -4.22 -23.37 1.78
C LEU A 81 -3.72 -24.57 0.95
N ASP A 82 -4.17 -24.67 -0.30
CA ASP A 82 -3.84 -25.82 -1.15
C ASP A 82 -2.41 -25.80 -1.69
N GLU A 83 -1.84 -24.59 -1.93
CA GLU A 83 -0.55 -24.43 -2.62
C GLU A 83 0.50 -23.68 -1.81
N CYS A 84 0.10 -23.04 -0.70
CA CYS A 84 0.99 -22.18 0.07
C CYS A 84 1.93 -23.01 0.94
N THR A 85 3.22 -23.00 0.63
CA THR A 85 4.23 -23.60 1.50
C THR A 85 4.51 -22.73 2.72
N TRP A 86 5.23 -23.26 3.69
CA TRP A 86 5.73 -22.49 4.84
C TRP A 86 6.57 -21.29 4.39
N GLU A 87 7.44 -21.50 3.43
CA GLU A 87 8.34 -20.49 2.87
C GLU A 87 7.56 -19.40 2.12
N ASP A 88 6.54 -19.79 1.34
CA ASP A 88 5.64 -18.85 0.65
C ASP A 88 4.91 -17.95 1.66
N PHE A 89 4.40 -18.54 2.73
CA PHE A 89 3.67 -17.80 3.76
C PHE A 89 4.60 -16.82 4.50
N GLN A 90 5.81 -17.29 4.87
CA GLN A 90 6.81 -16.43 5.47
C GLN A 90 7.25 -15.29 4.54
N TYR A 91 7.44 -15.58 3.25
CA TYR A 91 7.76 -14.56 2.25
C TYR A 91 6.66 -13.49 2.15
N ALA A 92 5.39 -13.91 2.10
CA ALA A 92 4.25 -12.99 2.07
C ALA A 92 4.22 -12.07 3.29
N LEU A 93 4.42 -12.61 4.49
CA LEU A 93 4.52 -11.81 5.72
C LEU A 93 5.75 -10.91 5.74
N THR A 94 6.87 -11.39 5.22
CA THR A 94 8.09 -10.60 5.14
C THR A 94 7.90 -9.39 4.26
N VAL A 95 7.39 -9.56 3.04
CA VAL A 95 7.12 -8.44 2.12
C VAL A 95 6.02 -7.52 2.63
N GLY A 96 4.93 -8.09 3.16
CA GLY A 96 3.73 -7.32 3.52
C GLY A 96 3.78 -6.66 4.89
N VAL A 97 4.63 -7.13 5.82
CA VAL A 97 4.64 -6.65 7.22
C VAL A 97 6.06 -6.36 7.71
N THR A 98 6.96 -7.36 7.62
CA THR A 98 8.30 -7.24 8.24
C THR A 98 9.16 -6.19 7.56
N ALA A 99 9.21 -6.16 6.23
CA ALA A 99 9.98 -5.19 5.46
C ALA A 99 9.45 -3.75 5.64
N PRO A 100 8.13 -3.47 5.56
CA PRO A 100 7.56 -2.18 5.94
C PRO A 100 7.95 -1.73 7.34
N PHE A 101 7.81 -2.60 8.34
CA PHE A 101 8.25 -2.30 9.71
C PHE A 101 9.74 -1.95 9.76
N TYR A 102 10.57 -2.76 9.11
CA TYR A 102 12.02 -2.60 9.18
C TYR A 102 12.51 -1.34 8.44
N LEU A 103 11.94 -1.04 7.28
CA LEU A 103 12.21 0.21 6.56
C LEU A 103 11.85 1.44 7.40
N VAL A 104 10.66 1.43 8.02
CA VAL A 104 10.26 2.51 8.93
C VAL A 104 11.21 2.61 10.11
N LYS A 105 11.63 1.49 10.73
CA LYS A 105 12.61 1.47 11.83
C LYS A 105 13.92 2.14 11.43
N LEU A 106 14.45 1.85 10.25
CA LEU A 106 15.71 2.41 9.75
C LEU A 106 15.60 3.91 9.47
N LEU A 107 14.46 4.36 8.91
CA LEU A 107 14.25 5.75 8.52
C LEU A 107 13.68 6.62 9.65
N ALA A 108 13.16 6.05 10.74
CA ALA A 108 12.53 6.78 11.84
C ALA A 108 13.40 7.87 12.50
N PRO A 109 14.75 7.70 12.64
CA PRO A 109 15.61 8.77 13.13
C PRO A 109 15.76 9.96 12.18
N HIS A 110 15.42 9.77 10.91
CA HIS A 110 15.56 10.72 9.80
C HIS A 110 14.23 11.27 9.29
N LEU A 111 13.12 10.96 9.97
CA LEU A 111 11.82 11.53 9.61
C LEU A 111 11.82 13.04 9.83
N ALA A 112 11.38 13.78 8.80
CA ALA A 112 11.17 15.21 8.89
C ALA A 112 10.01 15.55 9.85
N GLU A 113 9.96 16.77 10.33
CA GLU A 113 8.80 17.25 11.09
C GLU A 113 7.54 17.18 10.22
N GLY A 114 6.45 16.63 10.79
CA GLY A 114 5.20 16.43 10.08
C GLY A 114 5.21 15.29 9.06
N ALA A 115 6.20 14.39 9.12
CA ALA A 115 6.29 13.24 8.22
C ALA A 115 5.00 12.40 8.20
N SER A 116 4.75 11.72 7.08
CA SER A 116 3.60 10.84 6.92
C SER A 116 4.01 9.49 6.33
N ILE A 117 3.51 8.41 6.93
CA ILE A 117 3.71 7.05 6.47
C ILE A 117 2.35 6.51 6.02
N VAL A 118 2.28 6.00 4.80
CA VAL A 118 1.08 5.39 4.25
C VAL A 118 1.37 3.94 3.86
N ASN A 119 0.63 3.03 4.46
CA ASN A 119 0.71 1.61 4.18
C ASN A 119 -0.42 1.21 3.22
N ILE A 120 -0.11 0.55 2.12
CA ILE A 120 -1.12 0.04 1.20
C ILE A 120 -1.53 -1.37 1.63
N SER A 121 -2.67 -1.45 2.30
CA SER A 121 -3.33 -2.68 2.70
C SER A 121 -4.19 -3.24 1.54
N SER A 122 -5.39 -3.70 1.83
CA SER A 122 -6.39 -4.19 0.89
C SER A 122 -7.74 -4.32 1.59
N SER A 123 -8.85 -4.29 0.86
CA SER A 123 -10.15 -4.74 1.38
C SER A 123 -10.10 -6.16 1.97
N ARG A 124 -9.10 -6.96 1.58
CA ARG A 124 -8.84 -8.31 2.14
C ARG A 124 -8.26 -8.30 3.55
N ASP A 125 -8.07 -7.16 4.17
CA ASP A 125 -7.78 -7.07 5.61
C ASP A 125 -9.01 -7.40 6.49
N ARG A 126 -10.20 -7.38 5.90
CA ARG A 126 -11.50 -7.58 6.59
C ARG A 126 -12.48 -8.49 5.86
N MET A 127 -12.18 -8.89 4.62
CA MET A 127 -12.96 -9.84 3.85
C MET A 127 -12.03 -10.67 2.96
N SER A 128 -12.47 -11.86 2.55
CA SER A 128 -11.60 -12.80 1.84
C SER A 128 -12.32 -13.51 0.70
N GLN A 129 -11.54 -14.02 -0.21
CA GLN A 129 -11.93 -15.07 -1.14
C GLN A 129 -11.16 -16.35 -0.77
N PRO A 130 -11.64 -17.53 -1.14
CA PRO A 130 -10.89 -18.76 -0.97
C PRO A 130 -9.48 -18.67 -1.57
N GLN A 131 -8.53 -19.38 -0.97
CA GLN A 131 -7.15 -19.49 -1.48
C GLN A 131 -6.36 -18.17 -1.50
N THR A 132 -6.57 -17.31 -0.48
CA THR A 132 -5.87 -16.02 -0.36
C THR A 132 -5.21 -15.80 1.00
N GLU A 133 -4.99 -16.87 1.77
CA GLU A 133 -4.63 -16.80 3.20
C GLU A 133 -3.32 -16.02 3.43
N SER A 134 -2.28 -16.27 2.63
CA SER A 134 -0.99 -15.59 2.79
C SER A 134 -1.11 -14.06 2.57
N TYR A 135 -1.87 -13.68 1.56
CA TYR A 135 -2.12 -12.28 1.24
C TYR A 135 -3.00 -11.61 2.28
N THR A 136 -4.11 -12.26 2.67
CA THR A 136 -5.04 -11.77 3.68
C THR A 136 -4.33 -11.56 5.03
N ALA A 137 -3.49 -12.52 5.45
CA ALA A 137 -2.69 -12.40 6.66
C ALA A 137 -1.72 -11.21 6.60
N ALA A 138 -1.03 -11.02 5.47
CA ALA A 138 -0.12 -9.91 5.27
C ALA A 138 -0.85 -8.55 5.28
N LYS A 139 -2.01 -8.46 4.62
CA LYS A 139 -2.78 -7.21 4.54
C LYS A 139 -3.51 -6.88 5.85
N GLY A 140 -3.97 -7.87 6.60
CA GLY A 140 -4.43 -7.70 7.99
C GLY A 140 -3.30 -7.27 8.91
N GLY A 141 -2.12 -7.89 8.76
CA GLY A 141 -0.94 -7.57 9.55
C GLY A 141 -0.45 -6.12 9.35
N ILE A 142 -0.40 -5.62 8.11
CA ILE A 142 0.03 -4.23 7.86
C ILE A 142 -1.02 -3.22 8.34
N ALA A 143 -2.32 -3.55 8.26
CA ALA A 143 -3.37 -2.71 8.81
C ALA A 143 -3.24 -2.59 10.34
N ALA A 144 -2.97 -3.69 11.05
CA ALA A 144 -2.71 -3.68 12.48
C ALA A 144 -1.40 -2.96 12.84
N LEU A 145 -0.32 -3.18 12.06
CA LEU A 145 0.96 -2.48 12.26
C LEU A 145 0.81 -0.95 12.15
N THR A 146 -0.12 -0.48 11.32
CA THR A 146 -0.37 0.95 11.10
C THR A 146 -0.69 1.68 12.40
N HIS A 147 -1.67 1.23 13.18
CA HIS A 147 -2.01 1.91 14.44
C HIS A 147 -0.92 1.75 15.51
N ALA A 148 -0.20 0.62 15.52
CA ALA A 148 0.92 0.43 16.44
C ALA A 148 2.05 1.42 16.16
N LEU A 149 2.41 1.63 14.87
CA LEU A 149 3.39 2.64 14.45
C LEU A 149 2.91 4.06 14.73
N ALA A 150 1.62 4.36 14.51
CA ALA A 150 1.05 5.68 14.79
C ALA A 150 1.21 6.06 16.26
N VAL A 151 0.99 5.13 17.18
CA VAL A 151 1.17 5.35 18.63
C VAL A 151 2.65 5.52 18.98
N THR A 152 3.53 4.70 18.41
CA THR A 152 4.97 4.74 18.68
C THR A 152 5.63 6.01 18.14
N LEU A 153 5.22 6.45 16.94
CA LEU A 153 5.78 7.61 16.24
C LEU A 153 5.03 8.92 16.52
N ARG A 154 4.17 8.93 17.55
CA ARG A 154 3.47 10.16 17.96
C ARG A 154 4.42 11.37 18.02
N SER A 155 3.96 12.53 17.59
CA SER A 155 4.73 13.78 17.52
C SER A 155 5.88 13.77 16.49
N LYS A 156 6.16 12.63 15.83
CA LYS A 156 7.18 12.54 14.77
C LYS A 156 6.56 12.36 13.39
N ALA A 157 5.59 11.44 13.28
CA ALA A 157 4.93 11.15 12.01
C ALA A 157 3.49 10.69 12.24
N ARG A 158 2.65 10.96 11.26
CA ARG A 158 1.34 10.31 11.14
C ARG A 158 1.50 9.00 10.37
N VAL A 159 0.80 7.97 10.76
CA VAL A 159 0.83 6.66 10.10
C VAL A 159 -0.59 6.21 9.82
N ASN A 160 -0.92 6.02 8.55
CA ASN A 160 -2.23 5.55 8.12
C ASN A 160 -2.10 4.43 7.11
N SER A 161 -3.15 3.69 6.88
CA SER A 161 -3.23 2.72 5.80
C SER A 161 -4.42 3.00 4.89
N ILE A 162 -4.28 2.56 3.64
CA ILE A 162 -5.36 2.54 2.66
C ILE A 162 -5.63 1.09 2.32
N SER A 163 -6.92 0.72 2.29
CA SER A 163 -7.40 -0.59 1.84
C SER A 163 -8.11 -0.45 0.49
N PRO A 164 -7.37 -0.63 -0.63
CA PRO A 164 -7.97 -0.64 -1.96
C PRO A 164 -8.93 -1.82 -2.14
N GLY A 165 -9.98 -1.60 -2.92
CA GLY A 165 -10.79 -2.65 -3.53
C GLY A 165 -10.18 -3.18 -4.82
N TRP A 166 -11.00 -3.47 -5.82
CA TRP A 166 -10.52 -3.83 -7.15
C TRP A 166 -10.02 -2.57 -7.89
N ILE A 167 -8.72 -2.51 -8.08
CA ILE A 167 -8.02 -1.45 -8.82
C ILE A 167 -7.40 -2.07 -10.07
N ASP A 168 -7.86 -1.65 -11.23
CA ASP A 168 -7.24 -2.03 -12.49
C ASP A 168 -5.98 -1.19 -12.73
N THR A 169 -4.85 -1.87 -12.89
CA THR A 169 -3.54 -1.26 -13.12
C THR A 169 -3.12 -1.27 -14.59
N ASP A 170 -3.88 -1.96 -15.44
CA ASP A 170 -3.58 -2.14 -16.86
C ASP A 170 -4.44 -1.22 -17.75
N TYR A 171 -5.35 -0.44 -17.15
CA TYR A 171 -6.29 0.47 -17.82
C TYR A 171 -7.16 -0.23 -18.87
N LYS A 172 -7.67 -1.42 -18.51
CA LYS A 172 -8.57 -2.20 -19.36
C LYS A 172 -9.96 -1.58 -19.39
N GLU A 173 -10.65 -1.79 -20.50
CA GLU A 173 -12.07 -1.53 -20.59
C GLU A 173 -12.85 -2.74 -20.03
N TYR A 174 -13.86 -2.45 -19.23
CA TYR A 174 -14.77 -3.44 -18.65
C TYR A 174 -16.18 -3.17 -19.11
N ASP A 175 -16.94 -4.23 -19.32
CA ASP A 175 -18.37 -4.15 -19.68
C ASP A 175 -19.23 -5.03 -18.74
N GLY A 176 -20.53 -4.94 -18.89
CA GLY A 176 -21.48 -5.73 -18.12
C GLY A 176 -21.30 -5.60 -16.60
N PRO A 177 -21.54 -6.68 -15.85
CA PRO A 177 -21.44 -6.68 -14.38
C PRO A 177 -20.06 -6.25 -13.86
N ASP A 178 -18.99 -6.64 -14.54
CA ASP A 178 -17.62 -6.29 -14.12
C ASP A 178 -17.38 -4.78 -14.10
N ALA A 179 -17.99 -4.04 -15.05
CA ALA A 179 -17.86 -2.61 -15.11
C ALA A 179 -18.57 -1.87 -13.96
N VAL A 180 -19.68 -2.41 -13.44
CA VAL A 180 -20.60 -1.68 -12.55
C VAL A 180 -20.88 -2.34 -11.22
N GLN A 181 -20.18 -3.43 -10.89
CA GLN A 181 -20.46 -4.19 -9.65
C GLN A 181 -20.17 -3.42 -8.36
N GLN A 182 -19.27 -2.42 -8.40
CA GLN A 182 -19.05 -1.55 -7.25
C GLN A 182 -20.14 -0.47 -7.18
N PRO A 183 -20.64 -0.10 -6.00
CA PRO A 183 -21.59 1.00 -5.84
C PRO A 183 -21.18 2.32 -6.50
N ALA A 184 -19.88 2.58 -6.65
CA ALA A 184 -19.37 3.73 -7.38
C ALA A 184 -19.57 3.66 -8.90
N GLY A 185 -20.10 2.55 -9.44
CA GLY A 185 -20.45 2.35 -10.85
C GLY A 185 -19.25 2.20 -11.78
N ARG A 186 -18.08 1.86 -11.27
CA ARG A 186 -16.87 1.62 -12.07
C ARG A 186 -15.82 0.83 -11.31
N VAL A 187 -14.91 0.20 -12.03
CA VAL A 187 -13.67 -0.33 -11.48
C VAL A 187 -12.76 0.84 -11.05
N GLY A 188 -12.04 0.68 -9.95
CA GLY A 188 -11.06 1.67 -9.49
C GLY A 188 -9.82 1.68 -10.39
N ASN A 189 -9.05 2.77 -10.34
CA ASN A 189 -7.78 2.92 -11.03
C ASN A 189 -6.68 3.41 -10.05
N PRO A 190 -5.40 3.35 -10.44
CA PRO A 190 -4.29 3.75 -9.56
C PRO A 190 -4.40 5.17 -9.01
N MET A 191 -5.01 6.10 -9.76
CA MET A 191 -5.17 7.49 -9.33
C MET A 191 -6.15 7.62 -8.15
N ASP A 192 -7.15 6.74 -8.05
CA ASP A 192 -8.06 6.74 -6.89
C ASP A 192 -7.29 6.54 -5.59
N ILE A 193 -6.26 5.68 -5.61
CA ILE A 193 -5.40 5.42 -4.46
C ILE A 193 -4.36 6.53 -4.29
N ALA A 194 -3.72 6.96 -5.38
CA ALA A 194 -2.71 8.02 -5.34
C ALA A 194 -3.27 9.34 -4.76
N ASN A 195 -4.49 9.71 -5.10
CA ASN A 195 -5.15 10.89 -4.55
C ASN A 195 -5.29 10.83 -3.02
N MET A 196 -5.64 9.66 -2.47
CA MET A 196 -5.74 9.50 -1.02
C MET A 196 -4.36 9.48 -0.36
N VAL A 197 -3.35 8.88 -0.99
CA VAL A 197 -1.96 8.94 -0.49
C VAL A 197 -1.49 10.38 -0.40
N LEU A 198 -1.68 11.15 -1.47
CA LEU A 198 -1.32 12.57 -1.49
C LEU A 198 -2.07 13.34 -0.40
N PHE A 199 -3.37 13.15 -0.26
CA PHE A 199 -4.15 13.78 0.81
C PHE A 199 -3.58 13.44 2.20
N LEU A 200 -3.32 12.16 2.49
CA LEU A 200 -2.76 11.71 3.77
C LEU A 200 -1.34 12.24 4.03
N CYS A 201 -0.58 12.53 2.97
CA CYS A 201 0.74 13.12 3.06
C CYS A 201 0.72 14.65 3.16
N SER A 202 -0.43 15.29 2.96
CA SER A 202 -0.57 16.74 3.07
C SER A 202 -0.88 17.21 4.50
N ASP A 203 -0.72 18.50 4.75
CA ASP A 203 -1.07 19.16 6.02
C ASP A 203 -2.58 19.12 6.31
N LYS A 204 -3.41 18.92 5.27
CA LYS A 204 -4.88 18.79 5.40
C LYS A 204 -5.29 17.57 6.19
N ALA A 205 -4.45 16.54 6.24
CA ALA A 205 -4.66 15.33 7.02
C ALA A 205 -3.98 15.38 8.42
N GLY A 206 -3.66 16.56 8.93
CA GLY A 206 -2.87 16.75 10.16
C GLY A 206 -3.44 16.10 11.41
N PHE A 207 -4.74 15.78 11.45
CA PHE A 207 -5.40 15.13 12.59
C PHE A 207 -5.85 13.68 12.27
N ILE A 208 -5.33 13.09 11.16
CA ILE A 208 -5.63 11.70 10.77
C ILE A 208 -4.38 10.86 11.00
N THR A 209 -4.43 9.93 11.96
CA THR A 209 -3.35 8.98 12.23
C THR A 209 -3.89 7.71 12.88
N GLY A 210 -3.32 6.56 12.57
CA GLY A 210 -3.74 5.26 13.06
C GLY A 210 -4.92 4.64 12.29
N GLU A 211 -5.41 5.33 11.24
CA GLU A 211 -6.61 4.92 10.50
C GLU A 211 -6.29 3.98 9.34
N ASN A 212 -7.27 3.13 9.03
CA ASN A 212 -7.28 2.28 7.83
C ASN A 212 -8.48 2.66 6.94
N ILE A 213 -8.20 3.39 5.88
CA ILE A 213 -9.21 4.01 5.01
C ILE A 213 -9.48 3.11 3.81
N CYS A 214 -10.74 2.66 3.68
CA CYS A 214 -11.16 1.84 2.55
C CYS A 214 -11.45 2.71 1.31
N ILE A 215 -10.81 2.37 0.19
CA ILE A 215 -11.01 3.00 -1.13
C ILE A 215 -11.35 1.89 -2.12
N ASP A 216 -12.60 1.50 -2.17
CA ASP A 216 -13.06 0.28 -2.84
C ASP A 216 -14.34 0.46 -3.67
N GLY A 217 -14.74 1.71 -3.90
CA GLY A 217 -15.97 2.02 -4.61
C GLY A 217 -17.24 1.60 -3.86
N GLY A 218 -17.15 1.32 -2.55
CA GLY A 218 -18.26 0.89 -1.71
C GLY A 218 -18.47 -0.62 -1.67
N MET A 219 -17.61 -1.42 -2.31
CA MET A 219 -17.77 -2.88 -2.41
C MET A 219 -17.90 -3.55 -1.03
N THR A 220 -17.07 -3.19 -0.05
CA THR A 220 -17.12 -3.79 1.30
C THR A 220 -18.31 -3.32 2.14
N ARG A 221 -19.15 -2.42 1.63
CA ARG A 221 -20.36 -1.91 2.30
C ARG A 221 -21.63 -2.52 1.74
N GLN A 222 -21.56 -3.14 0.57
CA GLN A 222 -22.70 -3.74 -0.07
C GLN A 222 -23.02 -5.09 0.57
N MET A 223 -24.26 -5.22 1.06
CA MET A 223 -24.80 -6.49 1.56
C MET A 223 -25.52 -7.18 0.41
N ILE A 224 -25.18 -8.44 0.17
CA ILE A 224 -25.78 -9.25 -0.91
C ILE A 224 -26.23 -10.58 -0.31
N TYR A 225 -27.47 -10.96 -0.58
CA TYR A 225 -28.02 -12.26 -0.22
C TYR A 225 -28.15 -13.16 -1.45
N HIS A 226 -28.31 -14.45 -1.23
CA HIS A 226 -28.56 -15.42 -2.30
C HIS A 226 -29.79 -15.00 -3.14
N GLY A 227 -29.57 -14.86 -4.44
CA GLY A 227 -30.55 -14.40 -5.41
C GLY A 227 -30.51 -12.89 -5.74
N ASP A 228 -29.85 -12.07 -4.90
CA ASP A 228 -29.71 -10.63 -5.17
C ASP A 228 -28.72 -10.39 -6.30
N HIS A 229 -29.04 -9.45 -7.20
CA HIS A 229 -28.19 -9.03 -8.31
C HIS A 229 -27.61 -10.18 -9.15
N GLY A 230 -28.34 -11.31 -9.22
CA GLY A 230 -27.89 -12.50 -9.93
C GLY A 230 -26.86 -13.36 -9.20
N TRP A 231 -26.46 -12.98 -7.97
CA TRP A 231 -25.58 -13.81 -7.16
C TRP A 231 -26.32 -15.05 -6.64
N THR A 232 -25.74 -16.20 -6.87
CA THR A 232 -26.26 -17.48 -6.34
C THR A 232 -25.15 -18.24 -5.62
N LEU A 233 -25.42 -18.66 -4.39
CA LEU A 233 -24.57 -19.64 -3.71
C LEU A 233 -24.83 -20.99 -4.38
N LYS A 234 -23.81 -21.56 -5.01
CA LYS A 234 -23.85 -22.94 -5.49
C LYS A 234 -23.47 -23.86 -4.34
N ASP A 235 -23.99 -25.08 -4.34
CA ASP A 235 -23.60 -26.08 -3.36
C ASP A 235 -22.07 -26.22 -3.32
N LEU A 236 -21.52 -26.16 -2.10
CA LEU A 236 -20.10 -26.28 -1.83
C LEU A 236 -19.62 -27.72 -1.94
#